data_9f64a8074f28fee5e1feff1e7db69d7e
#
_entry.id   9f64a8074f28fee5e1feff1e7db69d7e
#
_cell.length_a   1.000
_cell.length_b   1.000
_cell.length_c   1.000
_cell.angle_alpha   90.00
_cell.angle_beta   90.00
_cell.angle_gamma   90.00
#
_symmetry.space_group_name_H-M   'P 1'
#
loop_
_entity.id
_entity.type
_entity.pdbx_description
1 polymer ?
#
loop_
_entity_poly.entity_id
_entity_poly.type
_entity_poly.pdbx_seq_one_letter_code
_entity_poly.pdbx_strand_id
1 'polypeptide(L)'
;MPLNPDMPCKTENARKILVLADTHNHLPVNLATLVEGADEIWHLGDVCAEHLLDELRAIGLPVTIVRGNCDDNSEWPLVVDCTRNGVRFRLQHIPPARAPTDCDVLLHGHTHVPRNEMIDRVRFLNPGCVTRPNRGAPASVAYLTVGASGELEWQLIPLPKR
;
A
#
# COMPACT_ATOMS: atom_id res chain seq x y z
N MET A 1 -28.28 29.79 -15.46
CA MET A 1 -29.03 28.59 -15.07
C MET A 1 -28.77 28.33 -13.59
N PRO A 2 -29.79 28.26 -12.75
CA PRO A 2 -29.60 27.87 -11.38
C PRO A 2 -29.11 26.40 -11.33
N LEU A 3 -28.08 26.14 -10.54
CA LEU A 3 -27.61 24.81 -10.25
C LEU A 3 -28.73 24.00 -9.62
N ASN A 4 -29.05 22.86 -10.18
CA ASN A 4 -30.07 21.95 -9.66
C ASN A 4 -29.56 21.40 -8.31
N PRO A 5 -30.25 21.63 -7.16
CA PRO A 5 -29.79 21.16 -5.86
C PRO A 5 -29.91 19.64 -5.64
N ASP A 6 -30.41 18.91 -6.61
CA ASP A 6 -30.64 17.46 -6.55
C ASP A 6 -29.66 16.61 -7.35
N MET A 7 -28.48 17.12 -7.69
CA MET A 7 -27.41 16.21 -8.13
C MET A 7 -26.94 15.42 -6.90
N PRO A 8 -27.11 14.07 -6.88
CA PRO A 8 -26.53 13.28 -5.80
C PRO A 8 -25.03 13.53 -5.82
N CYS A 9 -24.52 14.05 -4.71
CA CYS A 9 -23.10 14.02 -4.43
C CYS A 9 -22.65 12.59 -4.71
N LYS A 10 -21.69 12.38 -5.63
CA LYS A 10 -21.12 11.05 -5.85
C LYS A 10 -20.63 10.61 -4.48
N THR A 11 -21.37 9.73 -3.84
CA THR A 11 -20.90 9.05 -2.65
C THR A 11 -19.66 8.28 -3.09
N GLU A 12 -18.49 8.77 -2.72
CA GLU A 12 -17.27 8.03 -2.95
C GLU A 12 -17.44 6.69 -2.24
N ASN A 13 -17.38 5.60 -3.00
CA ASN A 13 -17.47 4.26 -2.45
C ASN A 13 -16.21 3.97 -1.62
N ALA A 14 -16.31 3.05 -0.66
CA ALA A 14 -15.14 2.53 0.03
C ALA A 14 -14.11 2.03 -0.99
N ARG A 15 -12.83 2.26 -0.71
CA ARG A 15 -11.69 1.81 -1.52
C ARG A 15 -10.97 0.69 -0.80
N LYS A 16 -10.81 -0.44 -1.46
CA LYS A 16 -10.01 -1.57 -0.97
C LYS A 16 -8.70 -1.64 -1.74
N ILE A 17 -7.59 -1.55 -1.03
CA ILE A 17 -6.26 -1.49 -1.60
C ILE A 17 -5.46 -2.69 -1.11
N LEU A 18 -4.89 -3.47 -2.04
CA LEU A 18 -3.91 -4.48 -1.70
C LEU A 18 -2.55 -3.80 -1.54
N VAL A 19 -1.97 -3.90 -0.35
CA VAL A 19 -0.67 -3.31 -0.02
C VAL A 19 0.36 -4.41 0.19
N LEU A 20 1.46 -4.34 -0.55
CA LEU A 20 2.57 -5.27 -0.42
C LEU A 20 3.91 -4.54 -0.49
N ALA A 21 4.94 -5.16 0.06
CA ALA A 21 6.30 -4.63 0.11
C ALA A 21 7.31 -5.77 0.09
N ASP A 22 8.54 -5.44 -0.27
CA ASP A 22 9.68 -6.34 -0.12
C ASP A 22 9.44 -7.71 -0.78
N THR A 23 9.04 -7.68 -2.04
CA THR A 23 8.80 -8.89 -2.84
C THR A 23 10.10 -9.60 -3.23
N HIS A 24 11.20 -8.86 -3.38
CA HIS A 24 12.54 -9.42 -3.66
C HIS A 24 12.48 -10.55 -4.70
N ASN A 25 12.05 -10.21 -5.91
CA ASN A 25 11.93 -11.10 -7.08
C ASN A 25 10.78 -12.12 -7.05
N HIS A 26 9.91 -12.11 -6.06
CA HIS A 26 8.82 -13.08 -5.96
C HIS A 26 7.50 -12.45 -5.53
N LEU A 27 6.48 -12.62 -6.34
CA LEU A 27 5.10 -12.28 -5.97
C LEU A 27 4.48 -13.37 -5.09
N PRO A 28 3.43 -13.03 -4.30
CA PRO A 28 2.69 -14.03 -3.57
C PRO A 28 2.14 -15.13 -4.49
N VAL A 29 2.25 -16.39 -4.09
CA VAL A 29 1.76 -17.53 -4.89
C VAL A 29 0.25 -17.50 -5.09
N ASN A 30 -0.49 -16.86 -4.18
CA ASN A 30 -1.94 -16.71 -4.21
C ASN A 30 -2.38 -15.30 -4.66
N LEU A 31 -1.54 -14.60 -5.44
CA LEU A 31 -1.82 -13.22 -5.87
C LEU A 31 -3.20 -13.08 -6.53
N ALA A 32 -3.59 -14.03 -7.37
CA ALA A 32 -4.88 -14.00 -8.05
C ALA A 32 -6.06 -13.92 -7.07
N THR A 33 -5.97 -14.64 -5.95
CA THR A 33 -6.99 -14.56 -4.89
C THR A 33 -6.90 -13.24 -4.11
N LEU A 34 -5.69 -12.77 -3.84
CA LEU A 34 -5.47 -11.53 -3.08
C LEU A 34 -6.01 -10.28 -3.79
N VAL A 35 -6.01 -10.27 -5.11
CA VAL A 35 -6.50 -9.10 -5.88
C VAL A 35 -8.02 -9.12 -6.08
N GLU A 36 -8.71 -10.19 -5.74
CA GLU A 36 -10.17 -10.26 -5.84
C GLU A 36 -10.82 -9.20 -4.93
N GLY A 37 -11.65 -8.35 -5.53
CA GLY A 37 -12.34 -7.27 -4.82
C GLY A 37 -11.47 -6.09 -4.42
N ALA A 38 -10.18 -6.07 -4.77
CA ALA A 38 -9.34 -4.90 -4.61
C ALA A 38 -9.60 -3.89 -5.75
N ASP A 39 -9.51 -2.61 -5.43
CA ASP A 39 -9.65 -1.50 -6.38
C ASP A 39 -8.30 -1.03 -6.93
N GLU A 40 -7.24 -1.17 -6.15
CA GLU A 40 -5.87 -0.75 -6.48
C GLU A 40 -4.84 -1.65 -5.77
N ILE A 41 -3.61 -1.57 -6.28
CA ILE A 41 -2.44 -2.22 -5.69
C ILE A 41 -1.40 -1.15 -5.36
N TRP A 42 -0.88 -1.15 -4.13
CA TRP A 42 0.23 -0.32 -3.70
C TRP A 42 1.43 -1.19 -3.35
N HIS A 43 2.55 -0.98 -4.01
CA HIS A 43 3.82 -1.66 -3.72
C HIS A 43 4.81 -0.68 -3.08
N LEU A 44 5.27 -1.00 -1.90
CA LEU A 44 6.09 -0.10 -1.06
C LEU A 44 7.60 -0.29 -1.24
N GLY A 45 8.01 -0.82 -2.39
CA GLY A 45 9.43 -0.91 -2.78
C GLY A 45 10.08 -2.25 -2.50
N ASP A 46 11.32 -2.37 -2.96
CA ASP A 46 12.11 -3.61 -3.01
C ASP A 46 11.42 -4.70 -3.83
N VAL A 47 11.06 -4.34 -5.06
CA VAL A 47 10.59 -5.26 -6.11
C VAL A 47 11.75 -6.12 -6.61
N CYS A 48 12.90 -5.51 -6.82
CA CYS A 48 14.16 -5.98 -7.39
C CYS A 48 14.04 -6.30 -8.89
N ALA A 49 13.30 -7.32 -9.29
CA ALA A 49 13.11 -7.65 -10.71
C ALA A 49 11.95 -6.84 -11.32
N GLU A 50 12.25 -5.93 -12.25
CA GLU A 50 11.26 -5.03 -12.86
C GLU A 50 10.08 -5.76 -13.53
N HIS A 51 10.30 -6.95 -14.08
CA HIS A 51 9.22 -7.72 -14.71
C HIS A 51 8.08 -8.08 -13.75
N LEU A 52 8.32 -8.11 -12.44
CA LEU A 52 7.25 -8.32 -11.44
C LEU A 52 6.25 -7.16 -11.43
N LEU A 53 6.72 -5.95 -11.68
CA LEU A 53 5.82 -4.79 -11.81
C LEU A 53 4.93 -4.92 -13.05
N ASP A 54 5.47 -5.45 -14.15
CA ASP A 54 4.69 -5.74 -15.36
C ASP A 54 3.64 -6.83 -15.09
N GLU A 55 3.98 -7.85 -14.32
CA GLU A 55 3.01 -8.87 -13.88
C GLU A 55 1.88 -8.27 -13.03
N LEU A 56 2.21 -7.37 -12.09
CA LEU A 56 1.20 -6.65 -11.30
C LEU A 56 0.31 -5.78 -12.18
N ARG A 57 0.88 -5.06 -13.13
CA ARG A 57 0.13 -4.20 -14.06
C ARG A 57 -0.77 -5.01 -15.00
N ALA A 58 -0.35 -6.21 -15.38
CA ALA A 58 -1.14 -7.11 -16.23
C ALA A 58 -2.46 -7.58 -15.58
N ILE A 59 -2.59 -7.45 -14.26
CA ILE A 59 -3.85 -7.73 -13.54
C ILE A 59 -4.96 -6.76 -13.97
N GLY A 60 -4.61 -5.54 -14.40
CA GLY A 60 -5.56 -4.54 -14.86
C GLY A 60 -6.04 -3.56 -13.80
N LEU A 61 -5.59 -3.67 -12.56
CA LEU A 61 -5.83 -2.68 -11.51
C LEU A 61 -4.77 -1.58 -11.56
N PRO A 62 -5.10 -0.33 -11.14
CA PRO A 62 -4.09 0.69 -10.95
C PRO A 62 -3.01 0.23 -9.97
N VAL A 63 -1.74 0.40 -10.33
CA VAL A 63 -0.59 0.05 -9.50
C VAL A 63 0.20 1.30 -9.17
N THR A 64 0.39 1.56 -7.88
CA THR A 64 1.29 2.60 -7.38
C THR A 64 2.53 1.94 -6.81
N ILE A 65 3.71 2.43 -7.19
CA ILE A 65 5.01 1.93 -6.77
C ILE A 65 5.85 3.05 -6.16
N VAL A 66 6.57 2.76 -5.08
CA VAL A 66 7.69 3.57 -4.61
C VAL A 66 8.98 2.76 -4.72
N ARG A 67 10.10 3.45 -4.96
CA ARG A 67 11.40 2.81 -5.11
C ARG A 67 11.98 2.43 -3.76
N GLY A 68 12.36 1.17 -3.60
CA GLY A 68 13.11 0.68 -2.46
C GLY A 68 14.63 0.77 -2.67
N ASN A 69 15.39 0.44 -1.63
CA ASN A 69 16.86 0.50 -1.68
C ASN A 69 17.49 -0.62 -2.52
N CYS A 70 16.74 -1.69 -2.82
CA CYS A 70 17.17 -2.76 -3.74
C CYS A 70 16.67 -2.56 -5.18
N ASP A 71 15.98 -1.47 -5.48
CA ASP A 71 15.45 -1.18 -6.80
C ASP A 71 16.40 -0.26 -7.59
N ASP A 72 16.76 -0.68 -8.79
CA ASP A 72 17.69 0.05 -9.65
C ASP A 72 17.01 1.08 -10.57
N ASN A 73 15.67 1.00 -10.72
CA ASN A 73 14.95 1.90 -11.61
C ASN A 73 14.80 3.30 -10.99
N SER A 74 15.64 4.22 -11.48
CA SER A 74 15.66 5.61 -11.00
C SER A 74 14.42 6.44 -11.38
N GLU A 75 13.59 5.96 -12.31
CA GLU A 75 12.34 6.61 -12.69
C GLU A 75 11.21 6.36 -11.68
N TRP A 76 11.33 5.33 -10.86
CA TRP A 76 10.36 5.10 -9.80
C TRP A 76 10.52 6.13 -8.69
N PRO A 77 9.42 6.76 -8.23
CA PRO A 77 9.49 7.78 -7.20
C PRO A 77 9.92 7.19 -5.83
N LEU A 78 10.67 7.96 -5.06
CA LEU A 78 11.02 7.60 -3.68
C LEU A 78 9.84 7.81 -2.72
N VAL A 79 8.99 8.77 -3.03
CA VAL A 79 7.82 9.15 -2.22
C VAL A 79 6.65 9.40 -3.14
N VAL A 80 5.49 8.88 -2.77
CA VAL A 80 4.20 9.18 -3.41
C VAL A 80 3.25 9.71 -2.35
N ASP A 81 2.73 10.91 -2.58
CA ASP A 81 1.63 11.49 -1.80
C ASP A 81 0.33 11.37 -2.58
N CYS A 82 -0.70 10.87 -1.95
CA CYS A 82 -2.02 10.74 -2.55
C CYS A 82 -3.13 10.88 -1.53
N THR A 83 -4.34 11.11 -2.00
CA THR A 83 -5.53 11.23 -1.16
C THR A 83 -6.58 10.23 -1.61
N ARG A 84 -7.24 9.57 -0.66
CA ARG A 84 -8.38 8.69 -0.90
C ARG A 84 -9.45 9.00 0.14
N ASN A 85 -10.65 9.31 -0.34
CA ASN A 85 -11.81 9.63 0.52
C ASN A 85 -11.46 10.63 1.64
N GLY A 86 -10.71 11.68 1.31
CA GLY A 86 -10.29 12.74 2.22
C GLY A 86 -9.09 12.42 3.12
N VAL A 87 -8.58 11.20 3.13
CA VAL A 87 -7.41 10.80 3.91
C VAL A 87 -6.14 11.00 3.08
N ARG A 88 -5.14 11.65 3.68
CA ARG A 88 -3.85 11.95 3.05
C ARG A 88 -2.85 10.84 3.36
N PHE A 89 -2.37 10.18 2.32
CA PHE A 89 -1.41 9.08 2.42
C PHE A 89 -0.05 9.50 1.89
N ARG A 90 0.99 9.06 2.58
CA ARG A 90 2.37 9.07 2.08
C ARG A 90 2.89 7.66 1.99
N LEU A 91 3.40 7.28 0.82
CA LEU A 91 4.04 6.01 0.56
C LEU A 91 5.54 6.25 0.37
N GLN A 92 6.36 5.52 1.10
CA GLN A 92 7.80 5.50 0.93
C GLN A 92 8.36 4.16 1.43
N HIS A 93 9.52 3.75 0.94
CA HIS A 93 10.07 2.44 1.32
C HIS A 93 10.68 2.46 2.71
N ILE A 94 11.58 3.40 2.97
CA ILE A 94 12.28 3.52 4.24
C ILE A 94 11.50 4.47 5.14
N PRO A 95 11.11 4.02 6.36
CA PRO A 95 10.35 4.89 7.26
C PRO A 95 11.20 6.06 7.74
N PRO A 96 10.63 7.27 7.87
CA PRO A 96 11.35 8.40 8.44
C PRO A 96 11.53 8.23 9.94
N ALA A 97 12.56 8.90 10.50
CA ALA A 97 12.83 8.88 11.93
C ALA A 97 11.78 9.65 12.76
N ARG A 98 11.06 10.57 12.13
CA ARG A 98 10.01 11.40 12.76
C ARG A 98 8.75 11.36 11.92
N ALA A 99 7.60 11.46 12.58
CA ALA A 99 6.33 11.59 11.89
C ALA A 99 6.27 12.88 11.07
N PRO A 100 5.90 12.80 9.77
CA PRO A 100 5.63 14.00 8.98
C PRO A 100 4.38 14.72 9.49
N THR A 101 4.22 15.99 9.11
CA THR A 101 3.08 16.83 9.54
C THR A 101 2.03 17.01 8.43
N ASP A 102 2.30 16.54 7.23
CA ASP A 102 1.54 16.81 6.02
C ASP A 102 0.83 15.58 5.44
N CYS A 103 0.74 14.50 6.22
CA CYS A 103 -0.09 13.33 5.89
C CYS A 103 -0.76 12.77 7.14
N ASP A 104 -1.79 11.96 6.94
CA ASP A 104 -2.54 11.29 8.01
C ASP A 104 -2.06 9.86 8.23
N VAL A 105 -1.63 9.21 7.15
CA VAL A 105 -1.15 7.83 7.15
C VAL A 105 0.14 7.74 6.34
N LEU A 106 1.14 7.09 6.91
CA LEU A 106 2.40 6.78 6.24
C LEU A 106 2.55 5.27 6.11
N LEU A 107 2.68 4.80 4.87
CA LEU A 107 2.94 3.38 4.58
C LEU A 107 4.39 3.19 4.16
N HIS A 108 5.02 2.17 4.71
CA HIS A 108 6.42 1.85 4.41
C HIS A 108 6.69 0.35 4.39
N GLY A 109 7.82 -0.04 3.85
CA GLY A 109 8.36 -1.40 3.89
C GLY A 109 9.68 -1.44 4.67
N HIS A 110 10.69 -2.03 4.09
CA HIS A 110 12.10 -2.04 4.49
C HIS A 110 12.44 -2.87 5.73
N THR A 111 11.69 -2.75 6.81
CA THR A 111 11.99 -3.45 8.07
C THR A 111 11.66 -4.94 8.04
N HIS A 112 10.84 -5.36 7.08
CA HIS A 112 10.29 -6.72 6.97
C HIS A 112 9.44 -7.14 8.19
N VAL A 113 8.93 -6.16 8.94
CA VAL A 113 8.12 -6.37 10.14
C VAL A 113 6.80 -5.64 9.99
N PRO A 114 5.66 -6.33 10.15
CA PRO A 114 4.36 -5.65 10.14
C PRO A 114 4.30 -4.54 11.19
N ARG A 115 3.64 -3.45 10.83
CA ARG A 115 3.50 -2.29 11.71
C ARG A 115 2.10 -1.70 11.61
N ASN A 116 1.56 -1.29 12.72
CA ASN A 116 0.32 -0.52 12.81
C ASN A 116 0.34 0.25 14.13
N GLU A 117 0.86 1.47 14.08
CA GLU A 117 0.97 2.31 15.27
C GLU A 117 0.78 3.79 14.96
N MET A 118 0.30 4.54 15.94
CA MET A 118 0.24 5.99 15.89
C MET A 118 1.51 6.58 16.47
N ILE A 119 2.15 7.47 15.70
CA ILE A 119 3.25 8.31 16.17
C ILE A 119 2.84 9.76 15.94
N ASP A 120 2.76 10.53 17.01
CA ASP A 120 2.16 11.87 17.00
C ASP A 120 0.72 11.80 16.45
N ARG A 121 0.46 12.28 15.25
CA ARG A 121 -0.87 12.21 14.64
C ARG A 121 -0.90 11.41 13.34
N VAL A 122 0.18 10.69 13.05
CA VAL A 122 0.33 9.92 11.82
C VAL A 122 0.27 8.44 12.15
N ARG A 123 -0.56 7.71 11.42
CA ARG A 123 -0.63 6.26 11.50
C ARG A 123 0.43 5.65 10.59
N PHE A 124 1.36 4.89 11.18
CA PHE A 124 2.40 4.16 10.47
C PHE A 124 1.95 2.73 10.19
N LEU A 125 1.96 2.34 8.92
CA LEU A 125 1.54 1.02 8.46
C LEU A 125 2.66 0.36 7.65
N ASN A 126 2.89 -0.93 7.91
CA ASN A 126 3.77 -1.79 7.12
C ASN A 126 3.08 -3.14 6.92
N PRO A 127 2.91 -3.61 5.67
CA PRO A 127 2.23 -4.87 5.38
C PRO A 127 3.07 -6.11 5.73
N GLY A 128 4.31 -5.93 6.18
CA GLY A 128 5.26 -7.02 6.31
C GLY A 128 5.98 -7.32 5.00
N CYS A 129 6.77 -8.38 5.00
CA CYS A 129 7.56 -8.79 3.84
C CYS A 129 6.96 -10.03 3.18
N VAL A 130 6.94 -10.04 1.85
CA VAL A 130 6.41 -11.17 1.08
C VAL A 130 7.35 -12.38 1.16
N THR A 131 8.68 -12.16 1.18
CA THR A 131 9.66 -13.24 0.99
C THR A 131 10.59 -13.48 2.18
N ARG A 132 10.93 -12.44 2.90
CA ARG A 132 11.96 -12.48 3.96
C ARG A 132 11.47 -11.81 5.25
N PRO A 133 10.43 -12.34 5.90
CA PRO A 133 9.92 -11.77 7.14
C PRO A 133 10.99 -11.76 8.22
N ASN A 134 10.93 -10.79 9.10
CA ASN A 134 11.89 -10.56 10.16
C ASN A 134 11.21 -10.64 11.54
N ARG A 135 12.00 -10.81 12.58
CA ARG A 135 11.55 -10.85 14.00
C ARG A 135 10.40 -11.82 14.27
N GLY A 136 10.41 -12.99 13.61
CA GLY A 136 9.41 -14.03 13.81
C GLY A 136 8.05 -13.74 13.18
N ALA A 137 7.92 -12.67 12.39
CA ALA A 137 6.68 -12.39 11.67
C ALA A 137 6.46 -13.42 10.55
N PRO A 138 5.19 -13.75 10.19
CA PRO A 138 4.92 -14.49 8.97
C PRO A 138 5.18 -13.62 7.74
N ALA A 139 5.42 -14.24 6.59
CA ALA A 139 5.30 -13.55 5.31
C ALA A 139 3.87 -13.02 5.16
N SER A 140 3.70 -11.79 4.71
CA SER A 140 2.39 -11.14 4.72
C SER A 140 2.26 -10.04 3.67
N VAL A 141 1.02 -9.71 3.38
CA VAL A 141 0.53 -8.52 2.71
C VAL A 141 -0.56 -7.91 3.58
N ALA A 142 -1.18 -6.82 3.15
CA ALA A 142 -2.29 -6.24 3.88
C ALA A 142 -3.38 -5.72 2.95
N TYR A 143 -4.61 -5.65 3.46
CA TYR A 143 -5.67 -4.85 2.87
C TYR A 143 -5.82 -3.55 3.66
N LEU A 144 -5.81 -2.44 2.96
CA LEU A 144 -6.23 -1.14 3.45
C LEU A 144 -7.59 -0.83 2.86
N THR A 145 -8.59 -0.69 3.71
CA THR A 145 -9.90 -0.20 3.29
C THR A 145 -10.09 1.22 3.79
N VAL A 146 -10.39 2.13 2.86
CA VAL A 146 -10.70 3.53 3.15
C VAL A 146 -12.20 3.70 2.92
N GLY A 147 -12.96 3.84 3.98
CA GLY A 147 -14.41 4.02 3.90
C GLY A 147 -14.80 5.33 3.25
N ALA A 148 -16.07 5.45 2.85
CA ALA A 148 -16.60 6.62 2.17
C ALA A 148 -16.40 7.94 2.95
N SER A 149 -16.37 7.86 4.27
CA SER A 149 -16.14 9.00 5.18
C SER A 149 -14.72 9.08 5.72
N GLY A 150 -13.78 8.32 5.15
CA GLY A 150 -12.38 8.34 5.53
C GLY A 150 -12.02 7.43 6.70
N GLU A 151 -12.93 6.56 7.16
CA GLU A 151 -12.62 5.54 8.16
C GLU A 151 -11.66 4.50 7.58
N LEU A 152 -10.68 4.08 8.39
CA LEU A 152 -9.62 3.18 7.97
C LEU A 152 -9.77 1.81 8.62
N GLU A 153 -9.66 0.76 7.80
CA GLU A 153 -9.48 -0.61 8.25
C GLU A 153 -8.17 -1.14 7.67
N TRP A 154 -7.34 -1.73 8.53
CA TRP A 154 -6.08 -2.36 8.17
C TRP A 154 -6.09 -3.81 8.57
N GLN A 155 -5.97 -4.70 7.59
CA GLN A 155 -6.00 -6.14 7.81
C GLN A 155 -4.73 -6.77 7.27
N LEU A 156 -3.91 -7.31 8.18
CA LEU A 156 -2.74 -8.08 7.80
C LEU A 156 -3.18 -9.48 7.32
N ILE A 157 -2.64 -9.91 6.20
CA ILE A 157 -2.93 -11.22 5.59
C ILE A 157 -1.67 -12.05 5.55
N PRO A 158 -1.52 -13.06 6.41
CA PRO A 158 -0.43 -14.00 6.31
C PRO A 158 -0.47 -14.75 4.99
N LEU A 159 0.70 -14.97 4.40
CA LEU A 159 0.84 -15.71 3.15
C LEU A 159 1.06 -17.20 3.41
N PRO A 160 0.64 -18.08 2.49
CA PRO A 160 0.97 -19.49 2.57
C PRO A 160 2.49 -19.70 2.61
N LYS A 161 2.92 -20.70 3.35
CA LYS A 161 4.34 -21.13 3.32
C LYS A 161 4.66 -21.64 1.92
N ARG A 162 5.85 -21.28 1.45
CA ARG A 162 6.43 -21.81 0.21
C ARG A 162 6.93 -23.21 0.41
#